data_5c46f1b90147993d31f295cff956f74d
#
_entry.id   5c46f1b90147993d31f295cff956f74d
#
_cell.length_a   1.000
_cell.length_b   1.000
_cell.length_c   1.000
_cell.angle_alpha   90.00
_cell.angle_beta   90.00
_cell.angle_gamma   90.00
#
_symmetry.space_group_name_H-M   'P 1'
#
loop_
_entity.id
_entity.type
_entity.pdbx_description
1 polymer ?
#
loop_
_entity_poly.entity_id
_entity_poly.type
_entity_poly.pdbx_seq_one_letter_code
_entity_poly.pdbx_strand_id
1 'polypeptide(L)'
;MRQDPPKQRASTLKKKTSPPIKSRRIVQAAGLARAAATTPDSTLSPAQQKLKEVWEEHMRCEFATKSVDDTMATMVEGGHVNHVPTMTGGQGLKAIRDFYTLYFIPQMPPDMKTTLISRTIGETQIVDEMIFEFTHTVPMDWMLPGIAPTGKRVKVALVAIIGFRESKVSHEHIYWDQASVLVQLGLLDASLLPVAGRESADKVRNPGLPSNQLIQRAAGNSRRKN
;
A
#
# COMPACT_ATOMS: atom_id res chain seq x y z
N MET A 1 -79.46 -23.83 -20.59
CA MET A 1 -78.54 -24.52 -19.72
C MET A 1 -77.41 -23.57 -19.42
N ARG A 2 -77.36 -23.00 -18.22
CA ARG A 2 -76.27 -22.13 -17.76
C ARG A 2 -75.44 -22.96 -16.80
N GLN A 3 -74.16 -23.07 -17.05
CA GLN A 3 -73.18 -23.74 -16.15
C GLN A 3 -72.56 -22.69 -15.23
N ASP A 4 -72.60 -22.96 -13.91
CA ASP A 4 -71.98 -22.15 -12.87
C ASP A 4 -70.43 -22.42 -12.80
N PRO A 5 -69.62 -21.42 -12.47
CA PRO A 5 -68.19 -21.58 -12.29
C PRO A 5 -67.85 -22.16 -10.91
N PRO A 6 -66.70 -22.87 -10.78
CA PRO A 6 -66.31 -23.52 -9.52
C PRO A 6 -65.76 -22.54 -8.46
N LYS A 7 -66.15 -22.80 -7.22
CA LYS A 7 -65.75 -22.06 -6.02
C LYS A 7 -64.26 -22.26 -5.72
N GLN A 8 -63.49 -21.17 -5.62
CA GLN A 8 -62.12 -21.17 -5.13
C GLN A 8 -62.11 -21.33 -3.59
N ARG A 9 -61.31 -22.33 -3.13
CA ARG A 9 -61.01 -22.55 -1.73
C ARG A 9 -59.92 -21.58 -1.29
N ALA A 10 -60.21 -20.72 -0.30
CA ALA A 10 -59.21 -19.87 0.37
C ALA A 10 -58.33 -20.73 1.28
N SER A 11 -57.02 -20.78 1.00
CA SER A 11 -56.01 -21.35 1.84
C SER A 11 -55.47 -20.29 2.79
N THR A 12 -55.74 -20.43 4.08
CA THR A 12 -55.21 -19.58 5.15
C THR A 12 -53.78 -19.94 5.46
N LEU A 13 -52.81 -19.15 4.93
CA LEU A 13 -51.41 -19.22 5.35
C LEU A 13 -51.26 -18.63 6.75
N LYS A 14 -50.93 -19.47 7.74
CA LYS A 14 -50.51 -19.05 9.06
C LYS A 14 -49.14 -18.37 8.97
N LYS A 15 -49.06 -17.07 9.27
CA LYS A 15 -47.80 -16.34 9.48
C LYS A 15 -47.07 -16.91 10.69
N LYS A 16 -45.92 -17.54 10.47
CA LYS A 16 -44.98 -17.84 11.52
C LYS A 16 -44.24 -16.56 11.89
N THR A 17 -44.46 -16.05 13.08
CA THR A 17 -43.70 -14.96 13.69
C THR A 17 -42.40 -15.53 14.23
N SER A 18 -41.26 -15.06 13.69
CA SER A 18 -39.94 -15.33 14.24
C SER A 18 -39.72 -14.57 15.55
N PRO A 19 -39.02 -15.17 16.54
CA PRO A 19 -38.78 -14.49 17.81
C PRO A 19 -37.74 -13.35 17.65
N PRO A 20 -37.79 -12.30 18.51
CA PRO A 20 -36.92 -11.14 18.41
C PRO A 20 -35.46 -11.53 18.69
N ILE A 21 -34.56 -11.09 17.81
CA ILE A 21 -33.11 -11.22 17.98
C ILE A 21 -32.70 -10.35 19.17
N LYS A 22 -32.31 -10.98 20.28
CA LYS A 22 -31.70 -10.28 21.41
C LYS A 22 -30.42 -9.57 20.96
N SER A 23 -30.37 -8.25 21.06
CA SER A 23 -29.20 -7.42 20.80
C SER A 23 -28.07 -7.88 21.73
N ARG A 24 -27.07 -8.57 21.16
CA ARG A 24 -25.79 -8.79 21.84
C ARG A 24 -25.10 -7.43 21.92
N ARG A 25 -24.87 -6.95 23.14
CA ARG A 25 -23.97 -5.84 23.42
C ARG A 25 -22.63 -6.11 22.73
N ILE A 26 -22.28 -5.24 21.77
CA ILE A 26 -20.94 -5.20 21.19
C ILE A 26 -20.04 -4.71 22.34
N VAL A 27 -19.22 -5.63 22.85
CA VAL A 27 -18.11 -5.27 23.73
C VAL A 27 -17.14 -4.48 22.86
N GLN A 28 -17.01 -3.21 23.15
CA GLN A 28 -15.99 -2.33 22.55
C GLN A 28 -14.62 -2.94 22.88
N ALA A 29 -14.01 -3.60 21.90
CA ALA A 29 -12.62 -3.98 21.98
C ALA A 29 -11.78 -2.68 21.96
N ALA A 30 -11.23 -2.33 23.11
CA ALA A 30 -10.26 -1.26 23.25
C ALA A 30 -9.15 -1.47 22.22
N GLY A 31 -8.93 -0.48 21.37
CA GLY A 31 -7.93 -0.51 20.31
C GLY A 31 -6.52 -0.63 20.91
N LEU A 32 -5.99 -1.84 20.91
CA LEU A 32 -4.56 -2.07 21.02
C LEU A 32 -3.95 -1.62 19.69
N ALA A 33 -3.38 -0.42 19.69
CA ALA A 33 -2.43 -0.03 18.66
C ALA A 33 -1.30 -1.07 18.69
N ARG A 34 -1.30 -1.98 17.71
CA ARG A 34 -0.26 -3.00 17.59
C ARG A 34 1.05 -2.27 17.29
N ALA A 35 2.02 -2.36 18.21
CA ALA A 35 3.38 -1.91 17.97
C ALA A 35 3.88 -2.56 16.67
N ALA A 36 4.64 -1.80 15.88
CA ALA A 36 5.25 -2.29 14.65
C ALA A 36 5.96 -3.63 14.92
N ALA A 37 5.62 -4.66 14.13
CA ALA A 37 6.25 -5.96 14.23
C ALA A 37 7.63 -5.86 13.54
N THR A 38 8.60 -5.28 14.24
CA THR A 38 10.01 -5.31 13.84
C THR A 38 10.70 -6.45 14.56
N THR A 39 11.62 -7.15 13.88
CA THR A 39 12.52 -8.08 14.55
C THR A 39 13.29 -7.30 15.64
N PRO A 40 13.22 -7.68 16.93
CA PRO A 40 13.94 -6.96 17.97
C PRO A 40 15.45 -7.00 17.72
N ASP A 41 16.13 -5.88 17.83
CA ASP A 41 17.60 -5.78 17.58
C ASP A 41 18.42 -6.78 18.41
N SER A 42 17.95 -7.10 19.62
CA SER A 42 18.61 -8.07 20.52
C SER A 42 18.59 -9.51 20.02
N THR A 43 17.81 -9.82 18.96
CA THR A 43 17.70 -11.17 18.38
C THR A 43 18.38 -11.31 17.02
N LEU A 44 18.95 -10.21 16.47
CA LEU A 44 19.61 -10.23 15.19
C LEU A 44 21.00 -10.87 15.29
N SER A 45 21.35 -11.71 14.31
CA SER A 45 22.73 -12.15 14.15
C SER A 45 23.63 -10.98 13.71
N PRO A 46 24.97 -11.06 13.89
CA PRO A 46 25.89 -10.04 13.40
C PRO A 46 25.73 -9.75 11.90
N ALA A 47 25.43 -10.78 11.10
CA ALA A 47 25.20 -10.61 9.67
C ALA A 47 23.91 -9.81 9.40
N GLN A 48 22.80 -10.13 10.07
CA GLN A 48 21.55 -9.40 9.95
C GLN A 48 21.67 -7.95 10.44
N GLN A 49 22.41 -7.73 11.52
CA GLN A 49 22.72 -6.38 12.01
C GLN A 49 23.46 -5.57 10.94
N LYS A 50 24.42 -6.19 10.25
CA LYS A 50 25.14 -5.54 9.16
C LYS A 50 24.23 -5.17 7.99
N LEU A 51 23.29 -6.04 7.60
CA LEU A 51 22.33 -5.72 6.55
C LEU A 51 21.44 -4.53 6.95
N LYS A 52 20.99 -4.50 8.20
CA LYS A 52 20.20 -3.39 8.74
C LYS A 52 20.95 -2.07 8.64
N GLU A 53 22.22 -2.03 9.09
CA GLU A 53 23.05 -0.84 9.03
C GLU A 53 23.26 -0.33 7.60
N VAL A 54 23.54 -1.24 6.68
CA VAL A 54 23.70 -0.88 5.25
C VAL A 54 22.42 -0.31 4.66
N TRP A 55 21.26 -0.91 4.97
CA TRP A 55 19.98 -0.42 4.48
C TRP A 55 19.62 0.95 5.07
N GLU A 56 19.82 1.13 6.37
CA GLU A 56 19.57 2.41 7.03
C GLU A 56 20.49 3.52 6.51
N GLU A 57 21.76 3.20 6.21
CA GLU A 57 22.67 4.13 5.57
C GLU A 57 22.26 4.47 4.14
N HIS A 58 21.82 3.46 3.34
CA HIS A 58 21.31 3.68 2.00
C HIS A 58 20.13 4.65 2.01
N MET A 59 19.11 4.38 2.84
CA MET A 59 17.96 5.28 3.00
C MET A 59 18.36 6.68 3.48
N ARG A 60 19.34 6.79 4.38
CA ARG A 60 19.86 8.08 4.84
C ARG A 60 20.48 8.87 3.67
N CYS A 61 21.21 8.20 2.81
CA CYS A 61 21.81 8.83 1.63
C CYS A 61 20.76 9.31 0.63
N GLU A 62 19.70 8.55 0.41
CA GLU A 62 18.60 8.93 -0.48
C GLU A 62 17.75 10.09 0.05
N PHE A 63 17.31 9.98 1.30
CA PHE A 63 16.25 10.84 1.83
C PHE A 63 16.74 12.00 2.70
N ALA A 64 17.85 11.81 3.43
CA ALA A 64 18.37 12.85 4.32
C ALA A 64 19.49 13.68 3.66
N THR A 65 20.57 13.05 3.22
CA THR A 65 21.68 13.78 2.59
C THR A 65 21.48 14.04 1.11
N LYS A 66 20.61 13.26 0.46
CA LYS A 66 20.28 13.35 -0.98
C LYS A 66 21.54 13.25 -1.85
N SER A 67 22.49 12.41 -1.44
CA SER A 67 23.77 12.21 -2.10
C SER A 67 23.71 10.98 -3.01
N VAL A 68 23.70 11.20 -4.31
CA VAL A 68 23.75 10.12 -5.30
C VAL A 68 25.02 9.27 -5.14
N ASP A 69 26.17 9.91 -4.92
CA ASP A 69 27.45 9.19 -4.79
C ASP A 69 27.47 8.29 -3.56
N ASP A 70 26.99 8.77 -2.41
CA ASP A 70 26.93 7.98 -1.19
C ASP A 70 25.89 6.85 -1.32
N THR A 71 24.74 7.10 -1.94
CA THR A 71 23.74 6.07 -2.24
C THR A 71 24.34 4.97 -3.10
N MET A 72 25.02 5.33 -4.20
CA MET A 72 25.67 4.37 -5.09
C MET A 72 26.80 3.59 -4.40
N ALA A 73 27.50 4.18 -3.43
CA ALA A 73 28.55 3.49 -2.68
C ALA A 73 28.03 2.32 -1.82
N THR A 74 26.75 2.34 -1.44
CA THR A 74 26.10 1.25 -0.70
C THR A 74 25.62 0.11 -1.59
N MET A 75 25.66 0.24 -2.92
CA MET A 75 25.18 -0.75 -3.88
C MET A 75 26.31 -1.59 -4.49
N VAL A 76 25.98 -2.80 -4.95
CA VAL A 76 26.91 -3.65 -5.70
C VAL A 76 26.94 -3.23 -7.17
N GLU A 77 28.06 -3.52 -7.85
CA GLU A 77 28.11 -3.49 -9.30
C GLU A 77 27.12 -4.51 -9.89
N GLY A 78 26.35 -4.15 -10.89
CA GLY A 78 25.33 -5.03 -11.48
C GLY A 78 24.06 -5.16 -10.64
N GLY A 79 23.89 -4.33 -9.62
CA GLY A 79 22.62 -4.21 -8.88
C GLY A 79 21.47 -3.67 -9.75
N HIS A 80 20.26 -3.67 -9.23
CA HIS A 80 19.11 -3.06 -9.90
C HIS A 80 18.11 -2.46 -8.91
N VAL A 81 17.38 -1.46 -9.38
CA VAL A 81 16.25 -0.84 -8.70
C VAL A 81 15.03 -0.97 -9.61
N ASN A 82 13.90 -1.40 -9.07
CA ASN A 82 12.64 -1.52 -9.80
C ASN A 82 11.46 -1.05 -8.97
N HIS A 83 10.87 0.06 -9.35
CA HIS A 83 9.57 0.50 -8.89
C HIS A 83 8.51 -0.26 -9.68
N VAL A 84 7.99 -1.34 -9.13
CA VAL A 84 7.21 -2.35 -9.84
C VAL A 84 5.97 -1.79 -10.57
N PRO A 85 5.16 -0.89 -9.97
CA PRO A 85 3.97 -0.39 -10.65
C PRO A 85 4.23 0.46 -11.90
N THR A 86 5.42 1.07 -12.01
CA THR A 86 5.79 1.99 -13.08
C THR A 86 6.97 1.50 -13.92
N MET A 87 7.62 0.39 -13.49
CA MET A 87 8.83 -0.16 -14.10
C MET A 87 9.97 0.86 -14.21
N THR A 88 10.02 1.82 -13.26
CA THR A 88 11.09 2.83 -13.20
C THR A 88 12.22 2.35 -12.31
N GLY A 89 13.42 2.81 -12.57
CA GLY A 89 14.64 2.38 -11.90
C GLY A 89 15.79 2.19 -12.89
N GLY A 90 16.61 1.17 -12.67
CA GLY A 90 17.74 0.87 -13.55
C GLY A 90 18.44 -0.42 -13.20
N GLN A 91 19.21 -0.97 -14.13
CA GLN A 91 20.08 -2.13 -13.93
C GLN A 91 21.53 -1.75 -14.22
N GLY A 92 22.42 -2.07 -13.28
CA GLY A 92 23.85 -1.72 -13.33
C GLY A 92 24.10 -0.27 -12.89
N LEU A 93 25.32 0.00 -12.39
CA LEU A 93 25.66 1.26 -11.72
C LEU A 93 25.32 2.51 -12.54
N LYS A 94 25.56 2.47 -13.87
CA LYS A 94 25.27 3.65 -14.72
C LYS A 94 23.77 3.96 -14.76
N ALA A 95 22.92 2.98 -15.07
CA ALA A 95 21.49 3.20 -15.20
C ALA A 95 20.85 3.57 -13.85
N ILE A 96 21.30 2.98 -12.74
CA ILE A 96 20.85 3.33 -11.40
C ILE A 96 21.27 4.77 -11.05
N ARG A 97 22.52 5.14 -11.33
CA ARG A 97 23.01 6.51 -11.10
C ARG A 97 22.20 7.54 -11.91
N ASP A 98 21.96 7.27 -13.19
CA ASP A 98 21.15 8.14 -14.03
C ASP A 98 19.72 8.28 -13.45
N PHE A 99 19.13 7.18 -12.97
CA PHE A 99 17.82 7.20 -12.34
C PHE A 99 17.80 8.05 -11.06
N TYR A 100 18.74 7.86 -10.15
CA TYR A 100 18.84 8.65 -8.92
C TYR A 100 19.11 10.12 -9.19
N THR A 101 19.96 10.43 -10.19
CA THR A 101 20.34 11.81 -10.52
C THR A 101 19.23 12.58 -11.20
N LEU A 102 18.46 11.94 -12.08
CA LEU A 102 17.53 12.66 -12.97
C LEU A 102 16.08 12.57 -12.46
N TYR A 103 15.69 11.45 -11.88
CA TYR A 103 14.26 11.14 -11.67
C TYR A 103 13.87 10.91 -10.22
N PHE A 104 14.77 10.44 -9.34
CA PHE A 104 14.39 10.06 -7.98
C PHE A 104 14.72 11.15 -6.97
N ILE A 105 16.00 11.41 -6.70
CA ILE A 105 16.42 12.34 -5.64
C ILE A 105 15.92 13.77 -5.87
N PRO A 106 16.05 14.38 -7.07
CA PRO A 106 15.57 15.75 -7.29
C PRO A 106 14.06 15.89 -7.36
N GLN A 107 13.34 14.79 -7.54
CA GLN A 107 11.89 14.78 -7.71
C GLN A 107 11.15 14.31 -6.43
N MET A 108 11.78 14.41 -5.29
CA MET A 108 11.14 14.13 -4.00
C MET A 108 10.38 15.35 -3.47
N PRO A 109 9.07 15.22 -3.18
CA PRO A 109 8.31 16.29 -2.53
C PRO A 109 8.94 16.70 -1.20
N PRO A 110 8.96 18.00 -0.85
CA PRO A 110 9.63 18.49 0.35
C PRO A 110 8.96 18.04 1.66
N ASP A 111 7.67 17.70 1.62
CA ASP A 111 6.89 17.19 2.76
C ASP A 111 6.77 15.67 2.80
N MET A 112 7.56 14.97 1.99
CA MET A 112 7.57 13.52 1.94
C MET A 112 7.89 12.92 3.30
N LYS A 113 7.10 11.90 3.67
CA LYS A 113 7.27 11.18 4.94
C LYS A 113 7.09 9.69 4.71
N THR A 114 8.03 8.91 5.24
CA THR A 114 7.94 7.46 5.34
C THR A 114 7.74 7.05 6.80
N THR A 115 6.79 6.15 7.04
CA THR A 115 6.55 5.57 8.37
C THR A 115 6.68 4.07 8.27
N LEU A 116 7.70 3.50 8.91
CA LEU A 116 7.89 2.06 8.99
C LEU A 116 6.75 1.43 9.82
N ILE A 117 6.10 0.41 9.29
CA ILE A 117 5.06 -0.38 9.94
C ILE A 117 5.62 -1.69 10.47
N SER A 118 6.39 -2.38 9.64
CA SER A 118 7.07 -3.61 10.02
C SER A 118 8.34 -3.78 9.20
N ARG A 119 9.33 -4.48 9.77
CA ARG A 119 10.58 -4.89 9.11
C ARG A 119 10.88 -6.33 9.42
N THR A 120 11.17 -7.10 8.41
CA THR A 120 11.71 -8.46 8.52
C THR A 120 13.11 -8.50 7.96
N ILE A 121 14.07 -8.99 8.75
CA ILE A 121 15.48 -9.11 8.36
C ILE A 121 15.82 -10.59 8.24
N GLY A 122 16.02 -11.04 7.02
CA GLY A 122 16.49 -12.38 6.69
C GLY A 122 18.03 -12.46 6.67
N GLU A 123 18.57 -13.51 6.08
CA GLU A 123 20.03 -13.69 5.93
C GLU A 123 20.59 -12.87 4.77
N THR A 124 19.83 -12.66 3.71
CA THR A 124 20.25 -11.99 2.48
C THR A 124 19.27 -10.93 2.00
N GLN A 125 18.19 -10.67 2.75
CA GLN A 125 17.11 -9.80 2.32
C GLN A 125 16.46 -9.10 3.51
N ILE A 126 16.03 -7.85 3.30
CA ILE A 126 15.16 -7.09 4.19
C ILE A 126 13.83 -6.87 3.46
N VAL A 127 12.73 -6.95 4.20
CA VAL A 127 11.41 -6.54 3.74
C VAL A 127 10.87 -5.48 4.69
N ASP A 128 10.58 -4.30 4.16
CA ASP A 128 9.96 -3.19 4.86
C ASP A 128 8.53 -2.99 4.39
N GLU A 129 7.58 -2.99 5.31
CA GLU A 129 6.23 -2.49 5.10
C GLU A 129 6.14 -1.07 5.64
N MET A 130 5.73 -0.13 4.81
CA MET A 130 5.77 1.31 5.12
C MET A 130 4.49 2.00 4.69
N ILE A 131 4.21 3.14 5.31
CA ILE A 131 3.29 4.14 4.78
C ILE A 131 4.10 5.29 4.21
N PHE A 132 3.84 5.63 2.96
CA PHE A 132 4.44 6.73 2.24
C PHE A 132 3.41 7.85 2.05
N GLU A 133 3.75 9.07 2.49
CA GLU A 133 2.87 10.24 2.45
C GLU A 133 3.60 11.41 1.81
N PHE A 134 2.92 12.15 0.94
CA PHE A 134 3.46 13.35 0.30
C PHE A 134 2.34 14.22 -0.27
N THR A 135 2.66 15.49 -0.57
CA THR A 135 1.84 16.34 -1.43
C THR A 135 2.51 16.42 -2.81
N HIS A 136 1.78 16.10 -3.87
CA HIS A 136 2.31 16.09 -5.25
C HIS A 136 2.53 17.51 -5.76
N THR A 137 3.60 18.16 -5.30
CA THR A 137 3.97 19.56 -5.61
C THR A 137 5.13 19.69 -6.60
N VAL A 138 5.80 18.58 -6.91
CA VAL A 138 6.90 18.51 -7.88
C VAL A 138 6.64 17.37 -8.85
N PRO A 139 7.28 17.35 -10.05
CA PRO A 139 7.29 16.17 -10.91
C PRO A 139 7.80 14.95 -10.12
N MET A 140 7.22 13.78 -10.34
CA MET A 140 7.59 12.51 -9.71
C MET A 140 7.60 11.41 -10.77
N ASP A 141 8.43 11.52 -11.78
CA ASP A 141 8.44 10.60 -12.93
C ASP A 141 8.72 9.14 -12.53
N TRP A 142 9.34 8.92 -11.39
CA TRP A 142 9.55 7.59 -10.85
C TRP A 142 8.25 6.91 -10.35
N MET A 143 7.23 7.69 -9.94
CA MET A 143 5.92 7.20 -9.47
C MET A 143 4.77 7.62 -10.41
N LEU A 144 4.87 8.77 -11.05
CA LEU A 144 3.82 9.45 -11.82
C LEU A 144 4.40 10.00 -13.15
N PRO A 145 4.99 9.15 -14.01
CA PRO A 145 5.66 9.63 -15.23
C PRO A 145 4.70 10.44 -16.10
N GLY A 146 5.14 11.65 -16.46
CA GLY A 146 4.39 12.55 -17.31
C GLY A 146 3.17 13.23 -16.68
N ILE A 147 2.94 13.07 -15.38
CA ILE A 147 1.85 13.74 -14.67
C ILE A 147 2.35 15.02 -14.01
N ALA A 148 1.77 16.15 -14.43
CA ALA A 148 2.08 17.44 -13.83
C ALA A 148 1.65 17.49 -12.35
N PRO A 149 2.36 18.25 -11.49
CA PRO A 149 2.03 18.40 -10.09
C PRO A 149 0.57 18.82 -9.87
N THR A 150 -0.16 18.04 -9.07
CA THR A 150 -1.60 18.25 -8.82
C THR A 150 -1.89 19.06 -7.55
N GLY A 151 -0.90 19.26 -6.68
CA GLY A 151 -1.06 19.87 -5.37
C GLY A 151 -1.83 19.00 -4.36
N LYS A 152 -2.22 17.78 -4.72
CA LYS A 152 -3.03 16.89 -3.88
C LYS A 152 -2.15 16.03 -2.98
N ARG A 153 -2.68 15.72 -1.78
CA ARG A 153 -2.00 14.85 -0.83
C ARG A 153 -2.28 13.38 -1.14
N VAL A 154 -1.24 12.58 -1.08
CA VAL A 154 -1.27 11.11 -1.25
C VAL A 154 -0.78 10.43 0.02
N LYS A 155 -1.41 9.30 0.34
CA LYS A 155 -1.00 8.36 1.37
C LYS A 155 -1.19 6.96 0.84
N VAL A 156 -0.11 6.20 0.73
CA VAL A 156 -0.12 4.85 0.14
C VAL A 156 0.68 3.88 1.00
N ALA A 157 0.21 2.63 1.11
CA ALA A 157 1.00 1.55 1.66
C ALA A 157 2.03 1.10 0.62
N LEU A 158 3.26 0.89 1.07
CA LEU A 158 4.40 0.54 0.25
C LEU A 158 5.15 -0.63 0.88
N VAL A 159 5.60 -1.57 0.06
CA VAL A 159 6.51 -2.64 0.45
C VAL A 159 7.79 -2.50 -0.35
N ALA A 160 8.91 -2.46 0.33
CA ALA A 160 10.23 -2.54 -0.26
C ALA A 160 10.87 -3.89 0.08
N ILE A 161 11.37 -4.57 -0.94
CA ILE A 161 12.14 -5.82 -0.82
C ILE A 161 13.57 -5.51 -1.25
N ILE A 162 14.49 -5.60 -0.31
CA ILE A 162 15.88 -5.21 -0.49
C ILE A 162 16.75 -6.47 -0.39
N GLY A 163 17.41 -6.82 -1.48
CA GLY A 163 18.38 -7.92 -1.50
C GLY A 163 19.79 -7.41 -1.27
N PHE A 164 20.65 -8.28 -0.69
CA PHE A 164 22.02 -7.96 -0.39
C PHE A 164 22.97 -9.00 -0.97
N ARG A 165 24.13 -8.54 -1.37
CA ARG A 165 25.29 -9.34 -1.78
C ARG A 165 26.55 -8.60 -1.36
N GLU A 166 27.54 -9.31 -0.79
CA GLU A 166 28.80 -8.71 -0.36
C GLU A 166 28.61 -7.54 0.63
N SER A 167 27.62 -7.66 1.52
CA SER A 167 27.23 -6.61 2.47
C SER A 167 26.87 -5.26 1.82
N LYS A 168 26.34 -5.27 0.60
CA LYS A 168 25.81 -4.11 -0.12
C LYS A 168 24.45 -4.44 -0.70
N VAL A 169 23.67 -3.41 -1.00
CA VAL A 169 22.38 -3.54 -1.69
C VAL A 169 22.60 -4.09 -3.10
N SER A 170 21.99 -5.23 -3.40
CA SER A 170 22.05 -5.86 -4.72
C SER A 170 20.82 -5.57 -5.56
N HIS A 171 19.69 -5.40 -4.91
CA HIS A 171 18.47 -4.97 -5.59
C HIS A 171 17.46 -4.36 -4.62
N GLU A 172 16.57 -3.56 -5.20
CA GLU A 172 15.38 -3.03 -4.59
C GLU A 172 14.18 -3.28 -5.48
N HIS A 173 13.14 -3.92 -4.94
CA HIS A 173 11.84 -4.03 -5.58
C HIS A 173 10.83 -3.30 -4.70
N ILE A 174 10.28 -2.22 -5.22
CA ILE A 174 9.36 -1.36 -4.48
C ILE A 174 7.94 -1.52 -5.06
N TYR A 175 7.00 -1.85 -4.20
CA TYR A 175 5.60 -2.12 -4.54
C TYR A 175 4.68 -1.13 -3.86
N TRP A 176 3.70 -0.63 -4.60
CA TRP A 176 2.57 0.14 -4.06
C TRP A 176 1.33 -0.07 -4.94
N ASP A 177 0.18 0.35 -4.45
CA ASP A 177 -1.05 0.36 -5.23
C ASP A 177 -1.12 1.65 -6.06
N GLN A 178 -0.78 1.55 -7.35
CA GLN A 178 -0.83 2.68 -8.28
C GLN A 178 -2.26 3.18 -8.50
N ALA A 179 -3.26 2.30 -8.49
CA ALA A 179 -4.65 2.72 -8.63
C ALA A 179 -5.07 3.60 -7.44
N SER A 180 -4.67 3.25 -6.22
CA SER A 180 -4.89 4.08 -5.03
C SER A 180 -4.26 5.47 -5.15
N VAL A 181 -3.03 5.57 -5.68
CA VAL A 181 -2.36 6.85 -5.93
C VAL A 181 -3.16 7.69 -6.92
N LEU A 182 -3.54 7.11 -8.06
CA LEU A 182 -4.28 7.81 -9.11
C LEU A 182 -5.67 8.28 -8.65
N VAL A 183 -6.37 7.48 -7.82
CA VAL A 183 -7.65 7.87 -7.20
C VAL A 183 -7.47 9.10 -6.32
N GLN A 184 -6.46 9.12 -5.46
CA GLN A 184 -6.21 10.25 -4.54
C GLN A 184 -5.85 11.53 -5.29
N LEU A 185 -5.18 11.39 -6.44
CA LEU A 185 -4.88 12.52 -7.32
C LEU A 185 -6.07 12.96 -8.19
N GLY A 186 -7.18 12.20 -8.19
CA GLY A 186 -8.37 12.47 -9.01
C GLY A 186 -8.15 12.20 -10.49
N LEU A 187 -7.19 11.33 -10.82
CA LEU A 187 -6.86 10.90 -12.17
C LEU A 187 -7.57 9.59 -12.53
N LEU A 188 -8.11 8.89 -11.54
CA LEU A 188 -8.88 7.67 -11.70
C LEU A 188 -10.21 7.77 -10.93
N ASP A 189 -11.33 7.53 -11.63
CA ASP A 189 -12.65 7.50 -11.00
C ASP A 189 -12.88 6.15 -10.29
N ALA A 190 -12.91 6.20 -8.95
CA ALA A 190 -13.16 5.03 -8.12
C ALA A 190 -14.64 4.58 -8.11
N SER A 191 -15.59 5.38 -8.62
CA SER A 191 -17.02 5.06 -8.56
C SER A 191 -17.39 3.83 -9.37
N LEU A 192 -16.71 3.61 -10.49
CA LEU A 192 -16.97 2.53 -11.44
C LEU A 192 -16.00 1.35 -11.33
N LEU A 193 -14.94 1.48 -10.52
CA LEU A 193 -13.84 0.51 -10.45
C LEU A 193 -13.69 -0.07 -9.04
N PRO A 194 -13.25 -1.33 -8.90
CA PRO A 194 -13.01 -1.97 -7.61
C PRO A 194 -11.66 -1.52 -7.01
N VAL A 195 -11.48 -0.21 -6.87
CA VAL A 195 -10.25 0.40 -6.35
C VAL A 195 -10.52 1.20 -5.08
N ALA A 196 -9.54 1.25 -4.20
CA ALA A 196 -9.56 2.04 -2.97
C ALA A 196 -8.65 3.26 -3.11
N GLY A 197 -8.82 4.27 -2.25
CA GLY A 197 -7.94 5.40 -2.12
C GLY A 197 -7.04 5.25 -0.90
N ARG A 198 -6.87 6.35 -0.15
CA ARG A 198 -6.01 6.40 1.05
C ARG A 198 -6.42 5.43 2.17
N GLU A 199 -7.68 5.02 2.18
CA GLU A 199 -8.23 4.10 3.20
C GLU A 199 -7.52 2.73 3.22
N SER A 200 -6.92 2.30 2.11
CA SER A 200 -6.08 1.10 2.08
C SER A 200 -4.85 1.24 2.98
N ALA A 201 -4.16 2.37 2.89
CA ALA A 201 -3.02 2.69 3.75
C ALA A 201 -3.43 2.94 5.21
N ASP A 202 -4.57 3.60 5.43
CA ASP A 202 -5.10 3.80 6.79
C ASP A 202 -5.42 2.45 7.46
N LYS A 203 -5.91 1.47 6.70
CA LYS A 203 -6.23 0.13 7.21
C LYS A 203 -5.00 -0.69 7.58
N VAL A 204 -3.87 -0.50 6.91
CA VAL A 204 -2.59 -1.10 7.32
C VAL A 204 -2.21 -0.66 8.73
N ARG A 205 -2.39 0.61 9.06
CA ARG A 205 -2.11 1.15 10.40
C ARG A 205 -3.16 0.77 11.44
N ASN A 206 -4.42 0.66 11.01
CA ASN A 206 -5.56 0.33 11.87
C ASN A 206 -6.41 -0.78 11.25
N PRO A 207 -6.09 -2.07 11.52
CA PRO A 207 -6.84 -3.19 10.98
C PRO A 207 -8.31 -3.26 11.44
N GLY A 208 -8.68 -2.50 12.48
CA GLY A 208 -10.08 -2.34 12.95
C GLY A 208 -10.97 -1.52 12.02
N LEU A 209 -10.41 -0.80 11.03
CA LEU A 209 -11.22 -0.10 10.03
C LEU A 209 -12.07 -1.09 9.19
N PRO A 210 -13.21 -0.64 8.64
CA PRO A 210 -14.13 -1.49 7.90
C PRO A 210 -13.46 -2.29 6.79
N SER A 211 -13.87 -3.55 6.64
CA SER A 211 -13.47 -4.44 5.53
C SER A 211 -14.61 -4.58 4.54
N ASN A 212 -14.30 -5.05 3.33
CA ASN A 212 -15.27 -5.47 2.32
C ASN A 212 -16.16 -4.34 1.76
N GLN A 213 -15.78 -3.07 1.92
CA GLN A 213 -16.57 -1.94 1.46
C GLN A 213 -16.77 -1.95 -0.07
N LEU A 214 -15.76 -2.38 -0.84
CA LEU A 214 -15.87 -2.54 -2.30
C LEU A 214 -16.89 -3.62 -2.68
N ILE A 215 -16.93 -4.74 -1.95
CA ILE A 215 -17.91 -5.82 -2.15
C ILE A 215 -19.33 -5.30 -1.85
N GLN A 216 -19.49 -4.58 -0.75
CA GLN A 216 -20.78 -3.99 -0.35
C GLN A 216 -21.29 -2.96 -1.38
N ARG A 217 -20.38 -2.11 -1.91
CA ARG A 217 -20.69 -1.17 -2.98
C ARG A 217 -21.17 -1.87 -4.25
N ALA A 218 -20.49 -2.93 -4.67
CA ALA A 218 -20.87 -3.72 -5.83
C ALA A 218 -22.25 -4.36 -5.67
N ALA A 219 -22.55 -4.95 -4.51
CA ALA A 219 -23.86 -5.55 -4.21
C ALA A 219 -24.98 -4.51 -4.20
N GLY A 220 -24.73 -3.29 -3.70
CA GLY A 220 -25.69 -2.18 -3.72
C GLY A 220 -26.01 -1.70 -5.13
N ASN A 221 -25.02 -1.64 -6.01
CA ASN A 221 -25.20 -1.24 -7.41
C ASN A 221 -25.98 -2.28 -8.22
N SER A 222 -25.82 -3.56 -7.95
CA SER A 222 -26.56 -4.64 -8.61
C SER A 222 -28.06 -4.59 -8.25
N ARG A 223 -28.40 -4.25 -7.01
CA ARG A 223 -29.81 -4.13 -6.56
C ARG A 223 -30.55 -2.91 -7.14
N ARG A 224 -29.83 -1.88 -7.61
CA ARG A 224 -30.43 -0.68 -8.23
C ARG A 224 -30.68 -0.82 -9.73
N LYS A 225 -30.12 -1.86 -10.36
CA LYS A 225 -30.28 -2.14 -11.80
C LYS A 225 -31.39 -3.15 -12.11
N ASN A 226 -31.95 -3.77 -11.08
CA ASN A 226 -33.14 -4.65 -11.14
C ASN A 226 -34.36 -3.94 -10.53
#